data_01ac424fcb73dfdb162584cdf8eec7ab
#
_entry.id   01ac424fcb73dfdb162584cdf8eec7ab
#
_cell.length_a   1.000
_cell.length_b   1.000
_cell.length_c   1.000
_cell.angle_alpha   90.00
_cell.angle_beta   90.00
_cell.angle_gamma   90.00
#
_symmetry.space_group_name_H-M   'P 1'
#
loop_
_entity.id
_entity.type
_entity.pdbx_description
1 polymer ?
#
loop_
_entity_poly.entity_id
_entity_poly.type
_entity_poly.pdbx_seq_one_letter_code
_entity_poly.pdbx_strand_id
1 'polypeptide(L)'
;IINLGNMEKPEMFDFGVEFLAKEVKRAAAFHSKVLVLHPGSSLSAGVEASVEQIAKGLNLVLDADDSEVNIALETMAGKGSEVGRTFEELRKIYDKVERKDRLRVCFDTCHVNDAGYDLVNDYEGVLAQFDKILGLNQIAVIHVNDSLNPLGAHKDRHANIGQGTIGYETLHRIVHDERFTAVPKILETPWLCAEGEDKKTIPPYKQEIAWLKASKQMDKRTDD
;
A
#
# COMPACT_ATOMS: atom_id res chain seq x y z
N ILE A 1 15.74 1.55 -1.85
CA ILE A 1 14.55 0.79 -2.29
C ILE A 1 15.05 -0.57 -2.73
N ILE A 2 14.48 -1.63 -2.18
CA ILE A 2 14.76 -3.01 -2.60
C ILE A 2 13.78 -3.44 -3.68
N ASN A 3 14.17 -4.40 -4.51
CA ASN A 3 13.30 -5.01 -5.51
C ASN A 3 13.53 -6.54 -5.53
N LEU A 4 12.68 -7.28 -4.83
CA LEU A 4 12.74 -8.73 -4.78
C LEU A 4 12.36 -9.39 -6.12
N GLY A 5 11.67 -8.67 -7.02
CA GLY A 5 11.31 -9.15 -8.34
C GLY A 5 12.41 -9.01 -9.40
N ASN A 6 13.55 -8.42 -9.04
CA ASN A 6 14.63 -8.17 -10.00
C ASN A 6 15.38 -9.48 -10.31
N MET A 7 15.25 -9.95 -11.55
CA MET A 7 15.95 -11.12 -12.06
C MET A 7 17.16 -10.77 -12.94
N GLU A 8 17.35 -9.49 -13.27
CA GLU A 8 18.45 -9.05 -14.15
C GLU A 8 19.79 -8.99 -13.40
N LYS A 9 19.72 -8.78 -12.08
CA LYS A 9 20.88 -8.57 -11.21
C LYS A 9 20.75 -9.42 -9.94
N PRO A 10 21.31 -10.64 -9.93
CA PRO A 10 21.23 -11.53 -8.76
C PRO A 10 21.71 -10.90 -7.45
N GLU A 11 22.73 -10.05 -7.52
CA GLU A 11 23.27 -9.33 -6.39
C GLU A 11 22.27 -8.35 -5.75
N MET A 12 21.33 -7.82 -6.55
CA MET A 12 20.26 -6.95 -6.05
C MET A 12 19.18 -7.74 -5.33
N PHE A 13 18.93 -8.97 -5.76
CA PHE A 13 18.03 -9.88 -5.05
C PHE A 13 18.61 -10.26 -3.67
N ASP A 14 19.87 -10.69 -3.63
CA ASP A 14 20.55 -11.07 -2.40
C ASP A 14 20.60 -9.91 -1.41
N PHE A 15 20.94 -8.71 -1.89
CA PHE A 15 20.88 -7.48 -1.11
C PHE A 15 19.46 -7.21 -0.59
N GLY A 16 18.43 -7.37 -1.43
CA GLY A 16 17.04 -7.18 -1.06
C GLY A 16 16.60 -8.11 0.07
N VAL A 17 16.95 -9.38 0.00
CA VAL A 17 16.67 -10.38 1.03
C VAL A 17 17.38 -10.03 2.33
N GLU A 18 18.69 -9.71 2.29
CA GLU A 18 19.45 -9.32 3.47
C GLU A 18 18.90 -8.06 4.12
N PHE A 19 18.57 -7.05 3.32
CA PHE A 19 18.00 -5.79 3.79
C PHE A 19 16.65 -6.01 4.45
N LEU A 20 15.74 -6.75 3.80
CA LEU A 20 14.42 -7.04 4.35
C LEU A 20 14.50 -7.82 5.66
N ALA A 21 15.39 -8.81 5.75
CA ALA A 21 15.65 -9.55 7.00
C ALA A 21 16.08 -8.63 8.14
N LYS A 22 16.94 -7.63 7.86
CA LYS A 22 17.33 -6.61 8.84
C LYS A 22 16.18 -5.72 9.25
N GLU A 23 15.31 -5.33 8.31
CA GLU A 23 14.14 -4.48 8.59
C GLU A 23 13.10 -5.24 9.44
N VAL A 24 12.88 -6.53 9.20
CA VAL A 24 12.01 -7.37 10.04
C VAL A 24 12.54 -7.40 11.48
N LYS A 25 13.84 -7.60 11.67
CA LYS A 25 14.47 -7.56 13.01
C LYS A 25 14.34 -6.20 13.68
N ARG A 26 14.50 -5.11 12.93
CA ARG A 26 14.28 -3.75 13.43
C ARG A 26 12.84 -3.52 13.84
N ALA A 27 11.88 -3.94 12.99
CA ALA A 27 10.47 -3.86 13.30
C ALA A 27 10.12 -4.60 14.60
N ALA A 28 10.66 -5.80 14.78
CA ALA A 28 10.52 -6.58 16.02
C ALA A 28 11.11 -5.84 17.24
N ALA A 29 12.29 -5.23 17.11
CA ALA A 29 12.92 -4.47 18.18
C ALA A 29 12.13 -3.22 18.58
N PHE A 30 11.40 -2.60 17.63
CA PHE A 30 10.48 -1.51 17.88
C PHE A 30 9.07 -1.96 18.31
N HIS A 31 8.87 -3.27 18.53
CA HIS A 31 7.57 -3.86 18.83
C HIS A 31 6.49 -3.59 17.76
N SER A 32 6.91 -3.32 16.53
CA SER A 32 5.97 -3.25 15.39
C SER A 32 5.46 -4.65 15.07
N LYS A 33 4.17 -4.76 14.80
CA LYS A 33 3.54 -6.03 14.41
C LYS A 33 3.50 -6.23 12.90
N VAL A 34 3.71 -5.17 12.13
CA VAL A 34 3.59 -5.17 10.67
C VAL A 34 4.71 -4.34 10.05
N LEU A 35 5.29 -4.87 8.99
CA LEU A 35 6.21 -4.19 8.08
C LEU A 35 5.60 -4.18 6.69
N VAL A 36 5.38 -2.98 6.12
CA VAL A 36 4.85 -2.84 4.76
C VAL A 36 5.97 -2.99 3.74
N LEU A 37 5.70 -3.74 2.68
CA LEU A 37 6.63 -4.00 1.59
C LEU A 37 5.97 -3.81 0.24
N HIS A 38 6.54 -2.98 -0.63
CA HIS A 38 6.28 -3.03 -2.07
C HIS A 38 6.79 -4.37 -2.61
N PRO A 39 5.97 -5.19 -3.27
CA PRO A 39 6.41 -6.52 -3.71
C PRO A 39 7.66 -6.49 -4.60
N GLY A 40 7.71 -5.53 -5.52
CA GLY A 40 8.82 -5.34 -6.44
C GLY A 40 8.37 -5.03 -7.86
N SER A 41 9.32 -5.08 -8.78
CA SER A 41 9.10 -4.81 -10.21
C SER A 41 9.71 -5.91 -11.05
N SER A 42 9.01 -6.28 -12.13
CA SER A 42 9.41 -7.40 -13.00
C SER A 42 10.50 -7.04 -13.99
N LEU A 43 10.72 -5.75 -14.23
CA LEU A 43 11.64 -5.28 -15.28
C LEU A 43 11.35 -5.99 -16.62
N SER A 44 12.35 -6.64 -17.21
CA SER A 44 12.18 -7.39 -18.47
C SER A 44 11.73 -8.84 -18.30
N ALA A 45 11.76 -9.39 -17.08
CA ALA A 45 11.49 -10.82 -16.82
C ALA A 45 10.01 -11.21 -16.92
N GLY A 46 9.11 -10.23 -16.80
CA GLY A 46 7.67 -10.46 -16.75
C GLY A 46 7.14 -10.83 -15.38
N VAL A 47 5.83 -10.67 -15.21
CA VAL A 47 5.15 -10.78 -13.89
C VAL A 47 5.30 -12.17 -13.29
N GLU A 48 5.09 -13.24 -14.06
CA GLU A 48 5.09 -14.61 -13.52
C GLU A 48 6.45 -15.00 -12.93
N ALA A 49 7.54 -14.72 -13.67
CA ALA A 49 8.89 -15.01 -13.20
C ALA A 49 9.23 -14.18 -11.95
N SER A 50 8.78 -12.93 -11.91
CA SER A 50 9.01 -12.05 -10.75
C SER A 50 8.19 -12.45 -9.54
N VAL A 51 6.98 -12.95 -9.71
CA VAL A 51 6.17 -13.54 -8.62
C VAL A 51 6.92 -14.69 -7.95
N GLU A 52 7.51 -15.59 -8.75
CA GLU A 52 8.36 -16.69 -8.23
C GLU A 52 9.55 -16.15 -7.42
N GLN A 53 10.23 -15.16 -7.98
CA GLN A 53 11.41 -14.57 -7.35
C GLN A 53 11.06 -13.84 -6.04
N ILE A 54 9.97 -13.06 -6.03
CA ILE A 54 9.48 -12.37 -4.84
C ILE A 54 9.12 -13.38 -3.74
N ALA A 55 8.37 -14.44 -4.09
CA ALA A 55 8.00 -15.48 -3.14
C ALA A 55 9.23 -16.21 -2.57
N LYS A 56 10.23 -16.51 -3.41
CA LYS A 56 11.51 -17.06 -2.97
C LYS A 56 12.20 -16.14 -1.94
N GLY A 57 12.26 -14.84 -2.22
CA GLY A 57 12.85 -13.87 -1.29
C GLY A 57 12.11 -13.81 0.05
N LEU A 58 10.78 -13.79 0.01
CA LEU A 58 9.94 -13.81 1.21
C LEU A 58 10.13 -15.09 2.03
N ASN A 59 10.19 -16.25 1.39
CA ASN A 59 10.46 -17.52 2.08
C ASN A 59 11.83 -17.48 2.79
N LEU A 60 12.89 -17.04 2.13
CA LEU A 60 14.21 -16.91 2.74
C LEU A 60 14.21 -16.00 3.98
N VAL A 61 13.49 -14.88 3.92
CA VAL A 61 13.40 -13.94 5.05
C VAL A 61 12.59 -14.53 6.19
N LEU A 62 11.43 -15.12 5.89
CA LEU A 62 10.51 -15.63 6.92
C LEU A 62 11.03 -16.92 7.58
N ASP A 63 11.76 -17.77 6.84
CA ASP A 63 12.36 -18.99 7.39
C ASP A 63 13.51 -18.68 8.36
N ALA A 64 14.17 -17.54 8.17
CA ALA A 64 15.26 -17.09 9.03
C ALA A 64 14.83 -16.19 10.21
N ASP A 65 13.52 -15.97 10.38
CA ASP A 65 12.97 -15.06 11.38
C ASP A 65 11.95 -15.72 12.31
N ASP A 66 12.23 -15.66 13.61
CA ASP A 66 11.39 -16.21 14.67
C ASP A 66 10.47 -15.16 15.32
N SER A 67 10.46 -13.91 14.83
CA SER A 67 9.60 -12.86 15.38
C SER A 67 8.13 -13.06 14.96
N GLU A 68 7.23 -12.28 15.56
CA GLU A 68 5.81 -12.24 15.19
C GLU A 68 5.48 -11.14 14.16
N VAL A 69 6.50 -10.48 13.59
CA VAL A 69 6.27 -9.39 12.61
C VAL A 69 5.70 -9.95 11.32
N ASN A 70 4.56 -9.45 10.90
CA ASN A 70 3.97 -9.77 9.63
C ASN A 70 4.55 -8.86 8.52
N ILE A 71 4.75 -9.41 7.33
CA ILE A 71 5.05 -8.62 6.13
C ILE A 71 3.75 -8.36 5.40
N ALA A 72 3.36 -7.11 5.28
CA ALA A 72 2.19 -6.68 4.52
C ALA A 72 2.61 -6.27 3.11
N LEU A 73 2.22 -7.05 2.11
CA LEU A 73 2.42 -6.71 0.72
C LEU A 73 1.48 -5.57 0.32
N GLU A 74 2.03 -4.51 -0.24
CA GLU A 74 1.23 -3.37 -0.64
C GLU A 74 0.57 -3.58 -2.00
N THR A 75 -0.69 -3.16 -2.14
CA THR A 75 -1.35 -3.04 -3.44
C THR A 75 -0.66 -1.94 -4.24
N MET A 76 -0.28 -2.23 -5.48
CA MET A 76 0.53 -1.32 -6.31
C MET A 76 -0.29 -0.66 -7.41
N ALA A 77 0.11 0.54 -7.82
CA ALA A 77 -0.54 1.30 -8.90
C ALA A 77 -0.33 0.69 -10.29
N GLY A 78 0.68 -0.14 -10.46
CA GLY A 78 1.08 -0.68 -11.76
C GLY A 78 1.94 0.26 -12.59
N LYS A 79 2.69 1.15 -11.94
CA LYS A 79 3.62 2.05 -12.58
C LYS A 79 4.79 1.27 -13.19
N GLY A 80 4.98 1.42 -14.48
CA GLY A 80 6.02 0.67 -15.21
C GLY A 80 5.79 -0.84 -15.12
N SER A 81 6.71 -1.56 -14.49
CA SER A 81 6.71 -3.02 -14.36
C SER A 81 6.44 -3.49 -12.92
N GLU A 82 5.79 -2.68 -12.10
CA GLU A 82 5.42 -3.05 -10.73
C GLU A 82 4.58 -4.33 -10.69
N VAL A 83 4.88 -5.19 -9.73
CA VAL A 83 4.13 -6.42 -9.43
C VAL A 83 3.24 -6.16 -8.21
N GLY A 84 2.01 -6.69 -8.25
CA GLY A 84 1.02 -6.47 -7.19
C GLY A 84 -0.02 -5.38 -7.53
N ARG A 85 -0.11 -5.00 -8.80
CA ARG A 85 -1.13 -4.05 -9.30
C ARG A 85 -2.55 -4.63 -9.32
N THR A 86 -2.66 -5.95 -9.41
CA THR A 86 -3.95 -6.64 -9.29
C THR A 86 -3.99 -7.51 -8.05
N PHE A 87 -5.17 -7.75 -7.51
CA PHE A 87 -5.34 -8.62 -6.35
C PHE A 87 -4.92 -10.05 -6.67
N GLU A 88 -5.09 -10.48 -7.93
CA GLU A 88 -4.62 -11.78 -8.42
C GLU A 88 -3.09 -11.90 -8.43
N GLU A 89 -2.36 -10.83 -8.76
CA GLU A 89 -0.90 -10.83 -8.67
C GLU A 89 -0.42 -11.00 -7.22
N LEU A 90 -1.04 -10.29 -6.26
CA LEU A 90 -0.77 -10.48 -4.84
C LEU A 90 -1.11 -11.90 -4.39
N ARG A 91 -2.24 -12.44 -4.84
CA ARG A 91 -2.65 -13.81 -4.54
C ARG A 91 -1.65 -14.84 -5.04
N LYS A 92 -1.10 -14.66 -6.24
CA LYS A 92 -0.05 -15.53 -6.79
C LYS A 92 1.21 -15.56 -5.92
N ILE A 93 1.65 -14.39 -5.41
CA ILE A 93 2.76 -14.33 -4.46
C ILE A 93 2.40 -15.08 -3.18
N TYR A 94 1.21 -14.79 -2.64
CA TYR A 94 0.71 -15.38 -1.42
C TYR A 94 0.68 -16.92 -1.47
N ASP A 95 0.24 -17.48 -2.61
CA ASP A 95 0.12 -18.94 -2.79
C ASP A 95 1.48 -19.65 -2.76
N LYS A 96 2.56 -18.95 -3.15
CA LYS A 96 3.93 -19.50 -3.24
C LYS A 96 4.76 -19.28 -1.99
N VAL A 97 4.28 -18.50 -1.03
CA VAL A 97 4.94 -18.32 0.26
C VAL A 97 4.49 -19.40 1.22
N GLU A 98 5.45 -20.04 1.90
CA GLU A 98 5.20 -21.15 2.84
C GLU A 98 4.56 -20.64 4.14
N ARG A 99 5.15 -19.60 4.74
CA ARG A 99 4.67 -18.95 5.97
C ARG A 99 3.55 -17.93 5.69
N LYS A 100 2.43 -18.42 5.16
CA LYS A 100 1.23 -17.59 4.87
C LYS A 100 0.66 -16.90 6.11
N ASP A 101 0.85 -17.50 7.28
CA ASP A 101 0.50 -16.94 8.59
C ASP A 101 1.19 -15.60 8.87
N ARG A 102 2.36 -15.37 8.26
CA ARG A 102 3.18 -14.15 8.40
C ARG A 102 2.96 -13.13 7.28
N LEU A 103 2.16 -13.44 6.27
CA LEU A 103 1.81 -12.50 5.21
C LEU A 103 0.49 -11.78 5.50
N ARG A 104 0.46 -10.52 5.14
CA ARG A 104 -0.71 -9.64 5.17
C ARG A 104 -0.71 -8.74 3.94
N VAL A 105 -1.69 -7.88 3.84
CA VAL A 105 -1.80 -6.88 2.77
C VAL A 105 -1.88 -5.48 3.38
N CYS A 106 -1.17 -4.55 2.76
CA CYS A 106 -1.38 -3.13 2.92
C CYS A 106 -2.22 -2.64 1.75
N PHE A 107 -3.41 -2.11 2.05
CA PHE A 107 -4.32 -1.58 1.05
C PHE A 107 -4.09 -0.08 0.89
N ASP A 108 -3.45 0.34 -0.21
CA ASP A 108 -3.26 1.76 -0.52
C ASP A 108 -4.37 2.26 -1.46
N THR A 109 -5.11 3.29 -1.03
CA THR A 109 -6.26 3.80 -1.76
C THR A 109 -5.88 4.49 -3.07
N CYS A 110 -4.75 5.20 -3.10
CA CYS A 110 -4.23 5.80 -4.33
C CYS A 110 -3.81 4.72 -5.33
N HIS A 111 -3.05 3.72 -4.87
CA HIS A 111 -2.58 2.64 -5.74
C HIS A 111 -3.72 1.82 -6.31
N VAL A 112 -4.72 1.48 -5.51
CA VAL A 112 -5.91 0.74 -5.95
C VAL A 112 -6.68 1.53 -7.00
N ASN A 113 -6.90 2.85 -6.80
CA ASN A 113 -7.51 3.72 -7.79
C ASN A 113 -6.68 3.76 -9.09
N ASP A 114 -5.37 3.99 -8.97
CA ASP A 114 -4.48 4.10 -10.12
C ASP A 114 -4.32 2.77 -10.87
N ALA A 115 -4.51 1.63 -10.19
CA ALA A 115 -4.56 0.30 -10.81
C ALA A 115 -5.89 0.02 -11.56
N GLY A 116 -6.93 0.81 -11.35
CA GLY A 116 -8.20 0.71 -12.08
C GLY A 116 -9.38 0.17 -11.27
N TYR A 117 -9.25 0.05 -9.93
CA TYR A 117 -10.35 -0.32 -9.05
C TYR A 117 -11.11 0.93 -8.61
N ASP A 118 -12.37 1.04 -8.98
CA ASP A 118 -13.20 2.25 -8.79
C ASP A 118 -13.75 2.35 -7.35
N LEU A 119 -12.94 2.91 -6.45
CA LEU A 119 -13.33 3.13 -5.07
C LEU A 119 -14.44 4.19 -4.92
N VAL A 120 -14.59 5.08 -5.90
CA VAL A 120 -15.55 6.18 -5.85
C VAL A 120 -16.94 5.70 -6.17
N ASN A 121 -17.11 4.95 -7.26
CA ASN A 121 -18.43 4.56 -7.77
C ASN A 121 -18.79 3.11 -7.40
N ASP A 122 -17.80 2.24 -7.15
CA ASP A 122 -18.02 0.82 -6.87
C ASP A 122 -17.21 0.29 -5.66
N TYR A 123 -17.22 1.04 -4.56
CA TYR A 123 -16.49 0.67 -3.34
C TYR A 123 -16.79 -0.75 -2.86
N GLU A 124 -18.08 -1.13 -2.77
CA GLU A 124 -18.48 -2.46 -2.31
C GLU A 124 -18.07 -3.56 -3.31
N GLY A 125 -18.14 -3.30 -4.59
CA GLY A 125 -17.66 -4.24 -5.62
C GLY A 125 -16.16 -4.47 -5.55
N VAL A 126 -15.37 -3.41 -5.34
CA VAL A 126 -13.92 -3.52 -5.14
C VAL A 126 -13.59 -4.36 -3.91
N LEU A 127 -14.26 -4.09 -2.77
CA LEU A 127 -14.03 -4.87 -1.56
C LEU A 127 -14.51 -6.32 -1.70
N ALA A 128 -15.62 -6.58 -2.37
CA ALA A 128 -16.09 -7.93 -2.64
C ALA A 128 -15.10 -8.72 -3.53
N GLN A 129 -14.51 -8.06 -4.54
CA GLN A 129 -13.47 -8.66 -5.36
C GLN A 129 -12.21 -8.96 -4.53
N PHE A 130 -11.77 -8.03 -3.70
CA PHE A 130 -10.64 -8.24 -2.79
C PHE A 130 -10.90 -9.41 -1.84
N ASP A 131 -12.09 -9.45 -1.21
CA ASP A 131 -12.47 -10.50 -0.27
C ASP A 131 -12.46 -11.88 -0.93
N LYS A 132 -13.02 -11.99 -2.13
CA LYS A 132 -13.03 -13.24 -2.89
C LYS A 132 -11.63 -13.76 -3.22
N ILE A 133 -10.68 -12.87 -3.51
CA ILE A 133 -9.34 -13.25 -3.98
C ILE A 133 -8.38 -13.46 -2.82
N LEU A 134 -8.34 -12.55 -1.87
CA LEU A 134 -7.37 -12.51 -0.78
C LEU A 134 -7.99 -12.70 0.61
N GLY A 135 -9.22 -12.22 0.80
CA GLY A 135 -9.89 -12.12 2.09
C GLY A 135 -9.67 -10.75 2.75
N LEU A 136 -10.76 -10.08 3.16
CA LEU A 136 -10.67 -8.76 3.83
C LEU A 136 -9.87 -8.81 5.13
N ASN A 137 -9.87 -9.96 5.82
CA ASN A 137 -9.10 -10.18 7.04
C ASN A 137 -7.57 -10.19 6.82
N GLN A 138 -7.10 -10.20 5.58
CA GLN A 138 -5.68 -10.07 5.25
C GLN A 138 -5.21 -8.61 5.26
N ILE A 139 -6.12 -7.64 5.23
CA ILE A 139 -5.75 -6.23 5.30
C ILE A 139 -5.29 -5.90 6.72
N ALA A 140 -4.01 -5.66 6.88
CA ALA A 140 -3.38 -5.33 8.16
C ALA A 140 -3.06 -3.83 8.31
N VAL A 141 -2.99 -3.10 7.21
CA VAL A 141 -2.74 -1.65 7.15
C VAL A 141 -3.53 -1.08 5.98
N ILE A 142 -4.06 0.13 6.13
CA ILE A 142 -4.61 0.92 5.03
C ILE A 142 -3.78 2.19 4.91
N HIS A 143 -3.16 2.41 3.76
CA HIS A 143 -2.64 3.71 3.39
C HIS A 143 -3.80 4.54 2.81
N VAL A 144 -4.14 5.63 3.48
CA VAL A 144 -5.24 6.51 3.10
C VAL A 144 -4.66 7.71 2.37
N ASN A 145 -4.61 7.62 1.07
CA ASN A 145 -4.05 8.64 0.18
C ASN A 145 -5.06 9.00 -0.91
N ASP A 146 -5.19 10.28 -1.22
CA ASP A 146 -5.90 10.69 -2.43
C ASP A 146 -4.97 10.56 -3.65
N SER A 147 -5.52 10.59 -4.86
CA SER A 147 -4.72 10.46 -6.09
C SER A 147 -4.82 11.71 -6.96
N LEU A 148 -3.67 12.18 -7.46
CA LEU A 148 -3.61 13.22 -8.49
C LEU A 148 -4.08 12.73 -9.87
N ASN A 149 -4.22 11.42 -10.04
CA ASN A 149 -4.46 10.79 -11.33
C ASN A 149 -5.90 10.29 -11.46
N PRO A 150 -6.44 10.21 -12.68
CA PRO A 150 -7.71 9.53 -12.92
C PRO A 150 -7.59 8.03 -12.67
N LEU A 151 -8.74 7.39 -12.49
CA LEU A 151 -8.87 5.95 -12.36
C LEU A 151 -8.09 5.21 -13.47
N GLY A 152 -7.27 4.23 -13.08
CA GLY A 152 -6.53 3.39 -14.01
C GLY A 152 -5.33 4.05 -14.68
N ALA A 153 -4.80 5.13 -14.12
CA ALA A 153 -3.69 5.88 -14.72
C ALA A 153 -2.31 5.19 -14.60
N HIS A 154 -2.14 4.24 -13.70
CA HIS A 154 -0.88 3.52 -13.42
C HIS A 154 0.31 4.45 -13.12
N LYS A 155 0.13 5.43 -12.24
CA LYS A 155 1.16 6.47 -12.03
C LYS A 155 1.70 6.61 -10.62
N ASP A 156 0.93 6.31 -9.59
CA ASP A 156 1.34 6.48 -8.20
C ASP A 156 1.79 7.93 -7.91
N ARG A 157 0.81 8.81 -7.71
CA ARG A 157 1.02 10.20 -7.31
C ARG A 157 -0.02 10.58 -6.26
N HIS A 158 0.40 10.61 -5.00
CA HIS A 158 -0.47 10.98 -3.89
C HIS A 158 -0.87 12.45 -3.97
N ALA A 159 -2.15 12.71 -3.69
CA ALA A 159 -2.69 14.04 -3.42
C ALA A 159 -3.02 14.17 -1.93
N ASN A 160 -3.13 15.40 -1.46
CA ASN A 160 -3.67 15.68 -0.15
C ASN A 160 -5.15 15.30 -0.07
N ILE A 161 -5.63 14.97 1.11
CA ILE A 161 -7.00 14.46 1.33
C ILE A 161 -8.05 15.45 0.79
N GLY A 162 -8.88 14.96 -0.12
CA GLY A 162 -9.94 15.74 -0.77
C GLY A 162 -9.47 16.66 -1.91
N GLN A 163 -8.18 16.62 -2.27
CA GLN A 163 -7.62 17.41 -3.36
C GLN A 163 -7.35 16.58 -4.63
N GLY A 164 -7.67 15.30 -4.59
CA GLY A 164 -7.47 14.37 -5.70
C GLY A 164 -8.78 13.87 -6.31
N THR A 165 -8.65 12.81 -7.08
CA THR A 165 -9.76 12.22 -7.85
C THR A 165 -10.59 11.21 -7.05
N ILE A 166 -10.06 10.67 -5.95
CA ILE A 166 -10.79 9.78 -5.03
C ILE A 166 -11.73 10.63 -4.17
N GLY A 167 -11.23 11.73 -3.65
CA GLY A 167 -12.00 12.72 -2.92
C GLY A 167 -12.26 12.38 -1.44
N TYR A 168 -12.57 13.42 -0.68
CA TYR A 168 -12.76 13.32 0.77
C TYR A 168 -13.83 12.30 1.19
N GLU A 169 -14.99 12.30 0.53
CA GLU A 169 -16.14 11.46 0.92
C GLU A 169 -15.80 9.97 0.88
N THR A 170 -15.12 9.54 -0.18
CA THR A 170 -14.69 8.14 -0.33
C THR A 170 -13.65 7.77 0.72
N LEU A 171 -12.64 8.62 0.93
CA LEU A 171 -11.59 8.37 1.91
C LEU A 171 -12.14 8.38 3.34
N HIS A 172 -13.06 9.29 3.64
CA HIS A 172 -13.76 9.35 4.92
C HIS A 172 -14.58 8.06 5.15
N ARG A 173 -15.32 7.58 4.13
CA ARG A 173 -16.05 6.30 4.18
C ARG A 173 -15.12 5.14 4.53
N ILE A 174 -13.96 5.05 3.87
CA ILE A 174 -12.97 3.99 4.14
C ILE A 174 -12.46 4.03 5.57
N VAL A 175 -12.17 5.22 6.10
CA VAL A 175 -11.68 5.39 7.47
C VAL A 175 -12.71 4.95 8.51
N HIS A 176 -14.00 5.17 8.24
CA HIS A 176 -15.10 4.83 9.14
C HIS A 176 -15.78 3.49 8.84
N ASP A 177 -15.25 2.71 7.90
CA ASP A 177 -15.77 1.38 7.60
C ASP A 177 -15.54 0.43 8.79
N GLU A 178 -16.64 -0.11 9.34
CA GLU A 178 -16.62 -0.95 10.53
C GLU A 178 -15.79 -2.23 10.34
N ARG A 179 -15.68 -2.72 9.10
CA ARG A 179 -14.85 -3.89 8.75
C ARG A 179 -13.37 -3.67 9.07
N PHE A 180 -12.93 -2.42 9.10
CA PHE A 180 -11.54 -2.04 9.30
C PHE A 180 -11.28 -1.26 10.59
N THR A 181 -12.19 -1.31 11.56
CA THR A 181 -12.07 -0.55 12.81
C THR A 181 -10.73 -0.79 13.53
N ALA A 182 -10.27 -2.04 13.57
CA ALA A 182 -9.00 -2.41 14.22
C ALA A 182 -7.77 -2.25 13.31
N VAL A 183 -7.96 -1.93 12.03
CA VAL A 183 -6.85 -1.78 11.08
C VAL A 183 -6.27 -0.36 11.17
N PRO A 184 -4.96 -0.20 11.37
CA PRO A 184 -4.32 1.12 11.36
C PRO A 184 -4.43 1.78 9.98
N LYS A 185 -4.67 3.10 9.99
CA LYS A 185 -4.72 3.95 8.82
C LYS A 185 -3.53 4.90 8.85
N ILE A 186 -2.77 4.97 7.77
CA ILE A 186 -1.55 5.76 7.64
C ILE A 186 -1.70 6.70 6.44
N LEU A 187 -1.25 7.94 6.61
CA LEU A 187 -1.21 8.93 5.53
C LEU A 187 0.22 9.05 5.00
N GLU A 188 0.33 9.10 3.69
CA GLU A 188 1.59 9.39 2.97
C GLU A 188 1.41 10.58 2.02
N THR A 189 0.48 11.46 2.37
CA THR A 189 0.15 12.65 1.59
C THR A 189 1.34 13.62 1.53
N PRO A 190 1.48 14.37 0.42
CA PRO A 190 2.63 15.25 0.23
C PRO A 190 2.61 16.44 1.21
N TRP A 191 3.80 16.87 1.62
CA TRP A 191 3.96 18.10 2.38
C TRP A 191 3.55 19.31 1.54
N LEU A 192 3.11 20.35 2.22
CA LEU A 192 2.64 21.61 1.63
C LEU A 192 3.75 22.67 1.61
N CYS A 193 3.63 23.62 0.69
CA CYS A 193 4.44 24.82 0.70
C CYS A 193 3.82 25.86 1.65
N ALA A 194 4.64 26.61 2.36
CA ALA A 194 4.18 27.82 3.03
C ALA A 194 3.79 28.87 1.99
N GLU A 195 2.92 29.81 2.37
CA GLU A 195 2.51 30.89 1.48
C GLU A 195 3.73 31.69 0.98
N GLY A 196 3.86 31.83 -0.33
CA GLY A 196 4.98 32.51 -0.97
C GLY A 196 6.30 31.74 -1.03
N GLU A 197 6.30 30.45 -0.64
CA GLU A 197 7.50 29.59 -0.72
C GLU A 197 7.31 28.46 -1.74
N ASP A 198 8.37 28.13 -2.48
CA ASP A 198 8.40 26.99 -3.40
C ASP A 198 8.77 25.67 -2.70
N LYS A 199 9.29 25.74 -1.47
CA LYS A 199 9.77 24.58 -0.73
C LYS A 199 8.67 23.98 0.14
N LYS A 200 8.46 22.69 0.01
CA LYS A 200 7.52 21.92 0.84
C LYS A 200 8.09 21.75 2.25
N THR A 201 7.51 22.43 3.22
CA THR A 201 8.00 22.45 4.61
C THR A 201 6.93 22.13 5.66
N ILE A 202 5.65 22.15 5.27
CA ILE A 202 4.53 21.99 6.20
C ILE A 202 3.94 20.57 6.07
N PRO A 203 4.03 19.72 7.12
CA PRO A 203 3.38 18.42 7.13
C PRO A 203 1.85 18.59 7.32
N PRO A 204 1.01 17.99 6.45
CA PRO A 204 -0.44 18.17 6.50
C PRO A 204 -1.13 17.26 7.52
N TYR A 205 -0.46 16.25 8.02
CA TYR A 205 -1.04 15.08 8.70
C TYR A 205 -1.96 15.41 9.87
N LYS A 206 -1.58 16.37 10.73
CA LYS A 206 -2.41 16.74 11.89
C LYS A 206 -3.81 17.20 11.45
N GLN A 207 -3.86 18.02 10.41
CA GLN A 207 -5.11 18.57 9.89
C GLN A 207 -5.91 17.50 9.14
N GLU A 208 -5.27 16.74 8.28
CA GLU A 208 -5.91 15.68 7.49
C GLU A 208 -6.48 14.57 8.38
N ILE A 209 -5.75 14.17 9.42
CA ILE A 209 -6.23 13.20 10.41
C ILE A 209 -7.45 13.76 11.17
N ALA A 210 -7.43 15.04 11.53
CA ALA A 210 -8.57 15.66 12.19
C ALA A 210 -9.82 15.66 11.29
N TRP A 211 -9.66 15.97 10.02
CA TRP A 211 -10.76 15.92 9.04
C TRP A 211 -11.31 14.51 8.85
N LEU A 212 -10.44 13.53 8.67
CA LEU A 212 -10.85 12.15 8.48
C LEU A 212 -11.52 11.54 9.72
N LYS A 213 -11.16 11.98 10.92
CA LYS A 213 -11.79 11.55 12.19
C LYS A 213 -13.11 12.23 12.47
N ALA A 214 -13.43 13.35 11.84
CA ALA A 214 -14.67 14.07 12.09
C ALA A 214 -15.89 13.22 11.73
N SER A 215 -16.89 13.19 12.61
CA SER A 215 -18.12 12.42 12.41
C SER A 215 -19.15 13.09 11.50
N LYS A 216 -18.89 14.34 11.07
CA LYS A 216 -19.74 15.10 10.13
C LYS A 216 -18.88 15.65 8.98
N GLN A 217 -19.47 15.67 7.78
CA GLN A 217 -18.93 16.41 6.64
C GLN A 217 -18.55 17.82 7.06
N MET A 218 -17.30 18.21 6.79
CA MET A 218 -16.98 19.62 6.80
C MET A 218 -17.59 20.22 5.55
N ASP A 219 -18.58 21.13 5.72
CA ASP A 219 -19.09 21.93 4.62
C ASP A 219 -17.91 22.50 3.83
N LYS A 220 -18.02 22.39 2.51
CA LYS A 220 -17.07 23.01 1.60
C LYS A 220 -16.87 24.44 2.05
N ARG A 221 -15.66 24.79 2.47
CA ARG A 221 -15.32 26.18 2.69
C ARG A 221 -15.59 26.90 1.39
N THR A 222 -16.55 27.79 1.43
CA THR A 222 -16.66 28.87 0.47
C THR A 222 -15.35 29.65 0.57
N ASP A 223 -14.57 29.59 -0.51
CA ASP A 223 -13.49 30.53 -0.73
C ASP A 223 -14.11 31.93 -0.78
N ASP A 224 -13.81 32.76 0.21
CA ASP A 224 -13.87 34.22 0.17
C ASP A 224 -12.43 34.76 0.28
#